data_5deeea4f5ade8b1b2261a9615b5443c2
#
_entry.id   5deeea4f5ade8b1b2261a9615b5443c2
#
_cell.length_a   1.000
_cell.length_b   1.000
_cell.length_c   1.000
_cell.angle_alpha   90.00
_cell.angle_beta   90.00
_cell.angle_gamma   90.00
#
_symmetry.space_group_name_H-M   'P 1'
#
loop_
_entity.id
_entity.type
_entity.pdbx_description
1 polymer ?
#
loop_
_entity_poly.entity_id
_entity_poly.type
_entity_poly.pdbx_seq_one_letter_code
_entity_poly.pdbx_strand_id
1 'polypeptide(L)'
;MVIVWEAVGATILPNIGGWLSTPLTIKSVKGWYKTLARPSWTPPDYVFGPVWTCLYTGMGFASYLVWRDGGGFSGEAKTALTLYGAQLAINWAWSPIFFGLHKIGAGLVIAVSLWGTAGAAALAMSRVNQTAGLLMVPYMMWLTLANTISFYLWRNNPPRKDKKKE
;
A
#
# COMPACT_ATOMS: atom_id res chain seq x y z
N MET A 1 10.20 30.67 9.35
CA MET A 1 9.98 29.40 8.61
C MET A 1 8.49 29.32 8.34
N VAL A 2 8.06 29.37 7.08
CA VAL A 2 6.62 29.32 6.73
C VAL A 2 6.23 27.83 6.63
N ILE A 3 5.20 27.43 7.39
CA ILE A 3 4.65 26.07 7.30
C ILE A 3 3.80 25.99 6.03
N VAL A 4 4.10 25.03 5.16
CA VAL A 4 3.33 24.75 3.95
C VAL A 4 2.29 23.68 4.29
N TRP A 5 1.07 24.13 4.59
CA TRP A 5 -0.01 23.28 5.08
C TRP A 5 -0.44 22.21 4.06
N GLU A 6 -0.35 22.51 2.77
CA GLU A 6 -0.62 21.56 1.69
C GLU A 6 0.36 20.37 1.71
N ALA A 7 1.63 20.62 1.99
CA ALA A 7 2.63 19.56 2.14
C ALA A 7 2.34 18.68 3.37
N VAL A 8 1.95 19.33 4.49
CA VAL A 8 1.60 18.61 5.73
C VAL A 8 0.37 17.72 5.50
N GLY A 9 -0.69 18.27 4.90
CA GLY A 9 -1.92 17.53 4.60
C GLY A 9 -1.67 16.35 3.66
N ALA A 10 -0.95 16.57 2.57
CA ALA A 10 -0.61 15.53 1.60
C ALA A 10 0.24 14.41 2.24
N THR A 11 1.16 14.76 3.14
CA THR A 11 2.03 13.80 3.83
C THR A 11 1.29 12.96 4.87
N ILE A 12 0.30 13.54 5.55
CA ILE A 12 -0.49 12.85 6.58
C ILE A 12 -1.56 11.97 5.96
N LEU A 13 -2.19 12.39 4.88
CA LEU A 13 -3.36 11.72 4.27
C LEU A 13 -3.17 10.20 4.07
N PRO A 14 -2.07 9.69 3.48
CA PRO A 14 -1.91 8.26 3.28
C PRO A 14 -1.83 7.47 4.59
N ASN A 15 -1.30 8.08 5.66
CA ASN A 15 -1.15 7.45 6.97
C ASN A 15 -2.50 7.21 7.66
N ILE A 16 -3.53 8.00 7.36
CA ILE A 16 -4.86 7.87 7.99
C ILE A 16 -5.42 6.46 7.76
N GLY A 17 -5.39 5.95 6.52
CA GLY A 17 -5.88 4.59 6.23
C GLY A 17 -5.06 3.50 6.92
N GLY A 18 -3.75 3.69 7.04
CA GLY A 18 -2.88 2.80 7.83
C GLY A 18 -3.27 2.78 9.30
N TRP A 19 -3.44 3.94 9.91
CA TRP A 19 -3.85 4.06 11.32
C TRP A 19 -5.24 3.46 11.57
N LEU A 20 -6.21 3.72 10.70
CA LEU A 20 -7.56 3.17 10.81
C LEU A 20 -7.60 1.64 10.70
N SER A 21 -6.71 1.04 9.90
CA SER A 21 -6.63 -0.42 9.75
C SER A 21 -5.77 -1.11 10.83
N THR A 22 -5.01 -0.35 11.62
CA THR A 22 -4.07 -0.89 12.62
C THR A 22 -4.74 -1.82 13.65
N PRO A 23 -5.87 -1.48 14.30
CA PRO A 23 -6.49 -2.38 15.29
C PRO A 23 -6.88 -3.73 14.69
N LEU A 24 -7.45 -3.73 13.48
CA LEU A 24 -7.82 -4.93 12.73
C LEU A 24 -6.59 -5.77 12.39
N THR A 25 -5.56 -5.12 11.89
CA THR A 25 -4.29 -5.76 11.49
C THR A 25 -3.62 -6.41 12.69
N ILE A 26 -3.46 -5.71 13.81
CA ILE A 26 -2.83 -6.25 15.03
C ILE A 26 -3.60 -7.47 15.55
N LYS A 27 -4.93 -7.41 15.59
CA LYS A 27 -5.76 -8.54 16.03
C LYS A 27 -5.55 -9.76 15.14
N SER A 28 -5.54 -9.57 13.84
CA SER A 28 -5.36 -10.66 12.87
C SER A 28 -3.93 -11.22 12.88
N VAL A 29 -2.92 -10.36 12.99
CA VAL A 29 -1.50 -10.76 13.07
C VAL A 29 -1.23 -11.61 14.31
N LYS A 30 -1.79 -11.24 15.47
CA LYS A 30 -1.64 -12.01 16.72
C LYS A 30 -2.37 -13.34 16.70
N GLY A 31 -3.40 -13.50 15.89
CA GLY A 31 -4.24 -14.69 15.78
C GLY A 31 -4.05 -15.44 14.47
N TRP A 32 -4.97 -15.21 13.53
CA TRP A 32 -5.09 -15.95 12.26
C TRP A 32 -3.81 -15.96 11.42
N TYR A 33 -3.13 -14.82 11.26
CA TYR A 33 -1.95 -14.72 10.41
C TYR A 33 -0.79 -15.61 10.91
N LYS A 34 -0.68 -15.85 12.22
CA LYS A 34 0.31 -16.77 12.80
C LYS A 34 0.05 -18.22 12.44
N THR A 35 -1.17 -18.58 12.09
CA THR A 35 -1.51 -19.98 11.72
C THR A 35 -1.19 -20.29 10.25
N LEU A 36 -0.83 -19.29 9.46
CA LEU A 36 -0.51 -19.45 8.04
C LEU A 36 0.92 -19.97 7.84
N ALA A 37 1.09 -20.84 6.84
CA ALA A 37 2.40 -21.21 6.33
C ALA A 37 3.02 -19.97 5.66
N ARG A 38 4.04 -19.39 6.29
CA ARG A 38 4.74 -18.17 5.82
C ARG A 38 6.14 -18.52 5.35
N PRO A 39 6.71 -17.78 4.36
CA PRO A 39 8.09 -17.96 3.98
C PRO A 39 9.05 -17.55 5.12
N SER A 40 10.16 -18.26 5.25
CA SER A 40 11.18 -17.99 6.29
C SER A 40 11.81 -16.61 6.20
N TRP A 41 11.79 -16.00 5.02
CA TRP A 41 12.30 -14.65 4.75
C TRP A 41 11.26 -13.54 4.95
N THR A 42 10.08 -13.84 5.50
CA THR A 42 9.10 -12.79 5.88
C THR A 42 9.70 -11.87 6.93
N PRO A 43 9.70 -10.53 6.72
CA PRO A 43 10.18 -9.61 7.74
C PRO A 43 9.44 -9.80 9.07
N PRO A 44 10.09 -9.55 10.22
CA PRO A 44 9.44 -9.58 11.52
C PRO A 44 8.23 -8.64 11.59
N ASP A 45 7.18 -9.04 12.30
CA ASP A 45 5.91 -8.30 12.36
C ASP A 45 6.07 -6.83 12.80
N TYR A 46 7.04 -6.53 13.67
CA TYR A 46 7.31 -5.16 14.18
C TYR A 46 7.89 -4.21 13.12
N VAL A 47 8.45 -4.73 12.02
CA VAL A 47 9.05 -3.92 10.95
C VAL A 47 7.98 -3.25 10.10
N PHE A 48 6.81 -3.89 9.96
CA PHE A 48 5.76 -3.42 9.04
C PHE A 48 5.24 -2.02 9.40
N GLY A 49 4.97 -1.73 10.67
CA GLY A 49 4.45 -0.43 11.09
C GLY A 49 5.35 0.74 10.71
N PRO A 50 6.61 0.76 11.17
CA PRO A 50 7.57 1.82 10.81
C PRO A 50 7.79 1.96 9.31
N VAL A 51 7.95 0.85 8.58
CA VAL A 51 8.16 0.87 7.13
C VAL A 51 6.96 1.50 6.42
N TRP A 52 5.74 1.05 6.71
CA TRP A 52 4.54 1.64 6.10
C TRP A 52 4.40 3.13 6.40
N THR A 53 4.71 3.56 7.63
CA THR A 53 4.68 4.98 7.99
C THR A 53 5.65 5.79 7.14
N CYS A 54 6.89 5.32 6.97
CA CYS A 54 7.87 5.98 6.12
C CYS A 54 7.42 6.04 4.65
N LEU A 55 6.88 4.92 4.12
CA LEU A 55 6.42 4.83 2.74
C LEU A 55 5.21 5.74 2.47
N TYR A 56 4.22 5.75 3.37
CA TYR A 56 3.06 6.62 3.28
C TYR A 56 3.47 8.10 3.35
N THR A 57 4.38 8.44 4.24
CA THR A 57 4.93 9.80 4.36
C THR A 57 5.65 10.22 3.07
N GLY A 58 6.49 9.34 2.53
CA GLY A 58 7.23 9.59 1.28
C GLY A 58 6.33 9.77 0.08
N MET A 59 5.33 8.87 -0.12
CA MET A 59 4.40 9.00 -1.24
C MET A 59 3.46 10.21 -1.10
N GLY A 60 3.08 10.56 0.13
CA GLY A 60 2.29 11.77 0.39
C GLY A 60 3.06 13.02 0.04
N PHE A 61 4.32 13.10 0.42
CA PHE A 61 5.19 14.21 0.01
C PHE A 61 5.43 14.24 -1.51
N ALA A 62 5.58 13.07 -2.15
CA ALA A 62 5.67 12.98 -3.60
C ALA A 62 4.43 13.57 -4.30
N SER A 63 3.23 13.29 -3.78
CA SER A 63 1.98 13.83 -4.32
C SER A 63 1.91 15.36 -4.18
N TYR A 64 2.43 15.92 -3.09
CA TYR A 64 2.56 17.37 -2.92
C TYR A 64 3.51 17.98 -3.97
N LEU A 65 4.67 17.37 -4.21
CA LEU A 65 5.61 17.87 -5.25
C LEU A 65 4.96 17.88 -6.63
N VAL A 66 4.21 16.86 -6.99
CA VAL A 66 3.47 16.79 -8.25
C VAL A 66 2.40 17.88 -8.33
N TRP A 67 1.64 18.08 -7.26
CA TRP A 67 0.62 19.13 -7.22
C TRP A 67 1.23 20.54 -7.36
N ARG A 68 2.32 20.81 -6.63
CA ARG A 68 3.01 22.10 -6.62
C ARG A 68 3.61 22.43 -8.00
N ASP A 69 4.36 21.49 -8.57
CA ASP A 69 5.16 21.73 -9.78
C ASP A 69 4.33 21.57 -11.06
N GLY A 70 3.23 20.83 -10.99
CA GLY A 70 2.29 20.63 -12.10
C GLY A 70 1.14 21.65 -12.16
N GLY A 71 1.15 22.68 -11.31
CA GLY A 71 0.13 23.72 -11.30
C GLY A 71 -1.23 23.26 -10.78
N GLY A 72 -1.23 22.43 -9.73
CA GLY A 72 -2.42 21.91 -9.09
C GLY A 72 -2.96 20.64 -9.76
N PHE A 73 -4.29 20.50 -9.83
CA PHE A 73 -4.96 19.35 -10.43
C PHE A 73 -5.27 19.61 -11.93
N SER A 74 -4.21 19.80 -12.73
CA SER A 74 -4.30 20.14 -14.16
C SER A 74 -3.28 19.33 -14.99
N GLY A 75 -3.45 19.27 -16.30
CA GLY A 75 -2.52 18.67 -17.24
C GLY A 75 -2.01 17.28 -16.83
N GLU A 76 -0.71 17.06 -16.91
CA GLU A 76 -0.06 15.79 -16.52
C GLU A 76 -0.16 15.51 -15.03
N ALA A 77 -0.14 16.55 -14.18
CA ALA A 77 -0.30 16.40 -12.75
C ALA A 77 -1.68 15.82 -12.37
N LYS A 78 -2.74 16.17 -13.09
CA LYS A 78 -4.08 15.58 -12.90
C LYS A 78 -4.04 14.06 -13.11
N THR A 79 -3.39 13.59 -14.16
CA THR A 79 -3.25 12.15 -14.43
C THR A 79 -2.46 11.46 -13.33
N ALA A 80 -1.32 12.02 -12.94
CA ALA A 80 -0.46 11.47 -11.88
C ALA A 80 -1.19 11.40 -10.53
N LEU A 81 -1.87 12.47 -10.13
CA LEU A 81 -2.63 12.53 -8.87
C LEU A 81 -3.88 11.65 -8.86
N THR A 82 -4.53 11.47 -10.02
CA THR A 82 -5.64 10.52 -10.15
C THR A 82 -5.18 9.08 -9.96
N LEU A 83 -4.08 8.69 -10.61
CA LEU A 83 -3.47 7.36 -10.43
C LEU A 83 -2.99 7.16 -9.00
N TYR A 84 -2.41 8.19 -8.39
CA TYR A 84 -2.03 8.17 -6.98
C TYR A 84 -3.23 7.96 -6.05
N GLY A 85 -4.32 8.68 -6.24
CA GLY A 85 -5.55 8.49 -5.46
C GLY A 85 -6.15 7.10 -5.63
N ALA A 86 -6.17 6.58 -6.87
CA ALA A 86 -6.66 5.23 -7.16
C ALA A 86 -5.82 4.15 -6.46
N GLN A 87 -4.49 4.20 -6.57
CA GLN A 87 -3.62 3.24 -5.90
C GLN A 87 -3.75 3.35 -4.37
N LEU A 88 -3.93 4.55 -3.81
CA LEU A 88 -4.11 4.73 -2.38
C LEU A 88 -5.42 4.10 -1.87
N ALA A 89 -6.51 4.26 -2.61
CA ALA A 89 -7.79 3.60 -2.30
C ALA A 89 -7.68 2.07 -2.34
N ILE A 90 -6.99 1.51 -3.35
CA ILE A 90 -6.72 0.07 -3.47
C ILE A 90 -5.87 -0.40 -2.29
N ASN A 91 -4.84 0.37 -1.91
CA ASN A 91 -3.97 0.08 -0.77
C ASN A 91 -4.77 0.00 0.54
N TRP A 92 -5.62 0.99 0.81
CA TRP A 92 -6.45 1.02 2.01
C TRP A 92 -7.47 -0.13 2.07
N ALA A 93 -7.98 -0.57 0.92
CA ALA A 93 -8.89 -1.71 0.83
C ALA A 93 -8.21 -3.06 1.12
N TRP A 94 -6.89 -3.15 0.96
CA TRP A 94 -6.16 -4.42 1.13
C TRP A 94 -6.26 -4.98 2.55
N SER A 95 -6.01 -4.16 3.57
CA SER A 95 -6.01 -4.60 4.97
C SER A 95 -7.37 -5.15 5.44
N PRO A 96 -8.51 -4.50 5.20
CA PRO A 96 -9.82 -5.04 5.52
C PRO A 96 -10.10 -6.39 4.82
N ILE A 97 -9.69 -6.55 3.58
CA ILE A 97 -9.97 -7.77 2.81
C ILE A 97 -9.05 -8.91 3.24
N PHE A 98 -7.76 -8.64 3.40
CA PHE A 98 -6.80 -9.67 3.79
C PHE A 98 -6.92 -10.03 5.28
N PHE A 99 -6.82 -9.05 6.17
CA PHE A 99 -6.83 -9.26 7.61
C PHE A 99 -8.24 -9.31 8.22
N GLY A 100 -9.22 -8.63 7.63
CA GLY A 100 -10.59 -8.62 8.13
C GLY A 100 -11.40 -9.81 7.64
N LEU A 101 -11.40 -10.06 6.35
CA LEU A 101 -12.18 -11.14 5.74
C LEU A 101 -11.39 -12.45 5.59
N HIS A 102 -10.09 -12.46 5.91
CA HIS A 102 -9.18 -13.62 5.77
C HIS A 102 -9.17 -14.20 4.35
N LYS A 103 -9.41 -13.38 3.31
CA LYS A 103 -9.48 -13.81 1.91
C LYS A 103 -8.10 -13.68 1.25
N ILE A 104 -7.26 -14.72 1.39
CA ILE A 104 -5.88 -14.72 0.88
C ILE A 104 -5.84 -14.50 -0.64
N GLY A 105 -6.66 -15.21 -1.41
CA GLY A 105 -6.69 -15.06 -2.87
C GLY A 105 -7.14 -13.67 -3.34
N ALA A 106 -8.18 -13.11 -2.72
CA ALA A 106 -8.60 -11.74 -3.00
C ALA A 106 -7.53 -10.71 -2.61
N GLY A 107 -6.86 -10.94 -1.46
CA GLY A 107 -5.72 -10.12 -1.03
C GLY A 107 -4.58 -10.12 -2.04
N LEU A 108 -4.28 -11.26 -2.66
CA LEU A 108 -3.27 -11.35 -3.73
C LEU A 108 -3.69 -10.55 -4.98
N VAL A 109 -4.95 -10.70 -5.44
CA VAL A 109 -5.45 -9.94 -6.61
C VAL A 109 -5.33 -8.44 -6.36
N ILE A 110 -5.74 -7.97 -5.17
CA ILE A 110 -5.63 -6.55 -4.80
C ILE A 110 -4.16 -6.12 -4.74
N ALA A 111 -3.27 -6.93 -4.18
CA ALA A 111 -1.86 -6.61 -4.08
C ALA A 111 -1.19 -6.46 -5.46
N VAL A 112 -1.51 -7.34 -6.43
CA VAL A 112 -1.02 -7.23 -7.81
C VAL A 112 -1.60 -6.00 -8.50
N SER A 113 -2.90 -5.73 -8.35
CA SER A 113 -3.55 -4.53 -8.90
C SER A 113 -2.93 -3.25 -8.33
N LEU A 114 -2.67 -3.25 -7.03
CA LEU A 114 -1.98 -2.16 -6.33
C LEU A 114 -0.59 -1.92 -6.91
N TRP A 115 0.20 -2.97 -7.11
CA TRP A 115 1.55 -2.87 -7.66
C TRP A 115 1.54 -2.24 -9.04
N GLY A 116 0.63 -2.68 -9.94
CA GLY A 116 0.49 -2.13 -11.28
C GLY A 116 0.06 -0.66 -11.27
N THR A 117 -0.94 -0.32 -10.45
CA THR A 117 -1.46 1.06 -10.36
C THR A 117 -0.44 2.01 -9.73
N ALA A 118 0.29 1.55 -8.69
CA ALA A 118 1.35 2.33 -8.06
C ALA A 118 2.53 2.55 -9.02
N GLY A 119 2.89 1.55 -9.84
CA GLY A 119 3.89 1.70 -10.88
C GLY A 119 3.50 2.73 -11.94
N ALA A 120 2.24 2.68 -12.40
CA ALA A 120 1.71 3.70 -13.32
C ALA A 120 1.72 5.10 -12.69
N ALA A 121 1.34 5.21 -11.41
CA ALA A 121 1.42 6.48 -10.66
C ALA A 121 2.85 6.99 -10.56
N ALA A 122 3.82 6.14 -10.22
CA ALA A 122 5.24 6.51 -10.10
C ALA A 122 5.80 7.04 -11.44
N LEU A 123 5.47 6.38 -12.54
CA LEU A 123 5.87 6.82 -13.89
C LEU A 123 5.20 8.15 -14.28
N ALA A 124 3.92 8.33 -13.98
CA ALA A 124 3.23 9.59 -14.25
C ALA A 124 3.77 10.73 -13.38
N MET A 125 4.06 10.47 -12.10
CA MET A 125 4.66 11.44 -11.19
C MET A 125 6.07 11.87 -11.65
N SER A 126 6.89 10.94 -12.15
CA SER A 126 8.24 11.22 -12.60
C SER A 126 8.28 12.17 -13.82
N ARG A 127 7.22 12.20 -14.63
CA ARG A 127 7.09 13.14 -15.77
C ARG A 127 6.84 14.57 -15.33
N VAL A 128 6.17 14.75 -14.18
CA VAL A 128 5.91 16.08 -13.61
C VAL A 128 7.07 16.54 -12.73
N ASN A 129 7.55 15.64 -11.86
CA ASN A 129 8.65 15.91 -10.94
C ASN A 129 9.46 14.63 -10.73
N GLN A 130 10.72 14.63 -11.15
CA GLN A 130 11.59 13.45 -11.06
C GLN A 130 11.80 12.98 -9.60
N THR A 131 11.92 13.92 -8.66
CA THR A 131 12.06 13.59 -7.23
C THR A 131 10.82 12.87 -6.70
N ALA A 132 9.62 13.29 -7.13
CA ALA A 132 8.38 12.60 -6.77
C ALA A 132 8.37 11.14 -7.26
N GLY A 133 8.81 10.90 -8.51
CA GLY A 133 8.98 9.55 -9.03
C GLY A 133 9.98 8.72 -8.24
N LEU A 134 11.12 9.28 -7.86
CA LEU A 134 12.15 8.61 -7.06
C LEU A 134 11.66 8.27 -5.64
N LEU A 135 10.85 9.13 -5.03
CA LEU A 135 10.23 8.85 -3.72
C LEU A 135 9.26 7.66 -3.75
N MET A 136 8.72 7.30 -4.92
CA MET A 136 7.90 6.10 -5.08
C MET A 136 8.71 4.81 -5.20
N VAL A 137 10.02 4.87 -5.48
CA VAL A 137 10.85 3.67 -5.67
C VAL A 137 10.89 2.76 -4.45
N PRO A 138 11.18 3.24 -3.22
CA PRO A 138 11.14 2.39 -2.02
C PRO A 138 9.78 1.73 -1.80
N TYR A 139 8.69 2.43 -2.11
CA TYR A 139 7.35 1.87 -2.05
C TYR A 139 7.15 0.74 -3.05
N MET A 140 7.60 0.89 -4.29
CA MET A 140 7.54 -0.16 -5.31
C MET A 140 8.34 -1.39 -4.91
N MET A 141 9.52 -1.22 -4.32
CA MET A 141 10.32 -2.32 -3.79
C MET A 141 9.58 -3.07 -2.67
N TRP A 142 8.96 -2.33 -1.74
CA TRP A 142 8.17 -2.92 -0.66
C TRP A 142 6.93 -3.65 -1.16
N LEU A 143 6.22 -3.09 -2.14
CA LEU A 143 5.09 -3.77 -2.79
C LEU A 143 5.51 -5.03 -3.52
N THR A 144 6.70 -5.07 -4.14
CA THR A 144 7.24 -6.27 -4.78
C THR A 144 7.47 -7.36 -3.73
N LEU A 145 8.08 -7.04 -2.61
CA LEU A 145 8.24 -7.97 -1.48
C LEU A 145 6.88 -8.45 -0.96
N ALA A 146 5.94 -7.53 -0.74
CA ALA A 146 4.60 -7.87 -0.25
C ALA A 146 3.84 -8.79 -1.22
N ASN A 147 3.98 -8.59 -2.53
CA ASN A 147 3.38 -9.46 -3.56
C ASN A 147 3.99 -10.87 -3.53
N THR A 148 5.30 -11.00 -3.39
CA THR A 148 5.95 -12.32 -3.29
C THR A 148 5.50 -13.07 -2.03
N ILE A 149 5.36 -12.38 -0.89
CA ILE A 149 4.80 -12.96 0.34
C ILE A 149 3.34 -13.37 0.11
N SER A 150 2.51 -12.49 -0.48
CA SER A 150 1.10 -12.76 -0.75
C SER A 150 0.90 -13.95 -1.68
N PHE A 151 1.74 -14.09 -2.69
CA PHE A 151 1.73 -15.25 -3.60
C PHE A 151 2.10 -16.55 -2.87
N TYR A 152 3.14 -16.51 -2.03
CA TYR A 152 3.53 -17.67 -1.22
C TYR A 152 2.39 -18.09 -0.28
N LEU A 153 1.76 -17.13 0.40
CA LEU A 153 0.64 -17.40 1.29
C LEU A 153 -0.53 -18.04 0.54
N TRP A 154 -0.88 -17.53 -0.62
CA TRP A 154 -1.95 -18.07 -1.45
C TRP A 154 -1.68 -19.50 -1.89
N ARG A 155 -0.45 -19.80 -2.31
CA ARG A 155 -0.05 -21.13 -2.79
C ARG A 155 -0.01 -22.16 -1.67
N ASN A 156 0.43 -21.78 -0.48
CA ASN A 156 0.71 -22.72 0.63
C ASN A 156 -0.41 -22.79 1.69
N ASN A 157 -1.48 -22.00 1.54
CA ASN A 157 -2.62 -22.00 2.43
C ASN A 157 -3.92 -22.14 1.61
N PRO A 158 -4.21 -23.31 1.01
CA PRO A 158 -5.42 -23.51 0.23
C PRO A 158 -6.66 -23.34 1.14
N PRO A 159 -7.80 -22.89 0.59
CA PRO A 159 -9.05 -22.82 1.35
C PRO A 159 -9.35 -24.18 1.98
N ARG A 160 -9.65 -24.19 3.29
CA ARG A 160 -10.15 -25.42 3.94
C ARG A 160 -11.44 -25.82 3.23
N LYS A 161 -11.43 -26.99 2.59
CA LYS A 161 -12.68 -27.62 2.14
C LYS A 161 -13.49 -27.87 3.42
N ASP A 162 -14.57 -27.14 3.62
CA ASP A 162 -15.52 -27.44 4.66
C ASP A 162 -15.92 -28.92 4.46
N LYS A 163 -15.60 -29.79 5.44
CA LYS A 163 -16.18 -31.12 5.45
C LYS A 163 -17.69 -30.87 5.49
N LYS A 164 -18.39 -31.12 4.39
CA LYS A 164 -19.84 -31.26 4.40
C LYS A 164 -20.14 -32.25 5.55
N LYS A 165 -20.85 -31.78 6.57
CA LYS A 165 -21.47 -32.64 7.55
C LYS A 165 -22.46 -33.48 6.75
N GLU A 166 -22.11 -34.74 6.54
CA GLU A 166 -23.07 -35.77 6.22
C GLU A 166 -23.97 -36.02 7.44
#